data_98b95e9998a24a30a33c7a641d89b442
#
_entry.id   98b95e9998a24a30a33c7a641d89b442
#
_cell.length_a   1.000
_cell.length_b   1.000
_cell.length_c   1.000
_cell.angle_alpha   90.00
_cell.angle_beta   90.00
_cell.angle_gamma   90.00
#
_symmetry.space_group_name_H-M   'P 1'
#
loop_
_entity.id
_entity.type
_entity.pdbx_description
1 polymer ?
#
loop_
_entity_poly.entity_id
_entity_poly.type
_entity_poly.pdbx_seq_one_letter_code
_entity_poly.pdbx_strand_id
1 'polypeptide(L)'
;MKYLYVLLAFSFLFSCKDENKKHAESVLREWMNKEIVFPNKMYFSIQGKENVDFRIKDTEYKIVAYVDSAGCTSCKLHLSKWKELIHYVDSIQSERVQFLFFFFPKNGRDIYHTMRMDKFTYPVCVDTLDSFNKLNHFPDDVRFQTFLLNKENKVVAVGNPIHNPNIRDLFLNIISGGTGKTMHKHLS
;
A
#
# COMPACT_ATOMS: atom_id res chain seq x y z
N MET A 1 47.22 12.09 6.03
CA MET A 1 46.05 12.06 6.91
C MET A 1 44.74 12.49 6.24
N LYS A 2 44.69 13.49 5.32
CA LYS A 2 43.46 13.90 4.62
C LYS A 2 42.77 12.80 3.81
N TYR A 3 43.50 11.91 3.18
CA TYR A 3 42.94 10.81 2.37
C TYR A 3 42.33 9.66 3.20
N LEU A 4 42.75 9.51 4.46
CA LEU A 4 42.17 8.51 5.36
C LEU A 4 40.75 8.83 5.75
N TYR A 5 40.42 10.12 5.96
CA TYR A 5 39.05 10.57 6.26
C TYR A 5 38.10 10.46 5.06
N VAL A 6 38.60 10.65 3.83
CA VAL A 6 37.81 10.47 2.61
C VAL A 6 37.46 9.01 2.38
N LEU A 7 38.40 8.08 2.62
CA LEU A 7 38.14 6.63 2.55
C LEU A 7 37.15 6.16 3.62
N LEU A 8 37.25 6.69 4.85
CA LEU A 8 36.30 6.36 5.94
C LEU A 8 34.89 6.86 5.63
N ALA A 9 34.76 8.09 5.07
CA ALA A 9 33.45 8.65 4.70
C ALA A 9 32.77 7.86 3.56
N PHE A 10 33.55 7.28 2.64
CA PHE A 10 33.01 6.51 1.52
C PHE A 10 32.47 5.15 1.94
N SER A 11 33.01 4.53 3.01
CA SER A 11 32.54 3.23 3.52
C SER A 11 31.17 3.31 4.18
N PHE A 12 30.78 4.45 4.78
CA PHE A 12 29.46 4.64 5.39
C PHE A 12 28.31 4.70 4.37
N LEU A 13 28.58 5.11 3.13
CA LEU A 13 27.54 5.23 2.10
C LEU A 13 27.10 3.86 1.53
N PHE A 14 27.94 2.86 1.56
CA PHE A 14 27.62 1.51 1.09
C PHE A 14 26.83 0.70 2.11
N SER A 15 27.04 0.91 3.42
CA SER A 15 26.36 0.17 4.49
C SER A 15 24.86 0.43 4.52
N CYS A 16 24.43 1.68 4.32
CA CYS A 16 23.03 2.07 4.42
C CYS A 16 22.15 1.50 3.28
N LYS A 17 22.73 1.29 2.09
CA LYS A 17 22.00 0.72 0.93
C LYS A 17 21.74 -0.77 1.13
N ASP A 18 22.66 -1.47 1.77
CA ASP A 18 22.58 -2.91 2.02
C ASP A 18 21.55 -3.25 3.11
N GLU A 19 21.43 -2.42 4.14
CA GLU A 19 20.42 -2.58 5.20
C GLU A 19 19.00 -2.40 4.68
N ASN A 20 18.76 -1.38 3.85
CA ASN A 20 17.45 -1.15 3.23
C ASN A 20 17.03 -2.33 2.33
N LYS A 21 17.96 -2.93 1.61
CA LYS A 21 17.70 -4.09 0.76
C LYS A 21 17.37 -5.33 1.61
N LYS A 22 18.14 -5.60 2.65
CA LYS A 22 17.91 -6.71 3.59
C LYS A 22 16.56 -6.57 4.30
N HIS A 23 16.20 -5.34 4.72
CA HIS A 23 14.90 -5.07 5.31
C HIS A 23 13.76 -5.36 4.33
N ALA A 24 13.84 -4.85 3.09
CA ALA A 24 12.84 -5.11 2.06
C ALA A 24 12.69 -6.61 1.76
N GLU A 25 13.80 -7.35 1.64
CA GLU A 25 13.79 -8.80 1.44
C GLU A 25 13.18 -9.56 2.62
N SER A 26 13.40 -9.09 3.85
CA SER A 26 12.78 -9.66 5.05
C SER A 26 11.27 -9.49 5.03
N VAL A 27 10.78 -8.27 4.73
CA VAL A 27 9.35 -7.99 4.61
C VAL A 27 8.71 -8.84 3.51
N LEU A 28 9.36 -8.93 2.34
CA LEU A 28 8.84 -9.75 1.25
C LEU A 28 8.72 -11.23 1.64
N ARG A 29 9.73 -11.80 2.32
CA ARG A 29 9.69 -13.19 2.80
C ARG A 29 8.58 -13.45 3.80
N GLU A 30 8.31 -12.49 4.67
CA GLU A 30 7.26 -12.60 5.69
C GLU A 30 5.86 -12.52 5.07
N TRP A 31 5.68 -11.64 4.07
CA TRP A 31 4.36 -11.27 3.58
C TRP A 31 3.91 -12.04 2.34
N MET A 32 4.81 -12.51 1.50
CA MET A 32 4.42 -13.29 0.31
C MET A 32 3.64 -14.54 0.69
N ASN A 33 2.49 -14.75 0.04
CA ASN A 33 1.52 -15.82 0.29
C ASN A 33 0.81 -15.77 1.66
N LYS A 34 1.08 -14.77 2.52
CA LYS A 34 0.33 -14.57 3.76
C LYS A 34 -1.10 -14.14 3.43
N GLU A 35 -2.07 -14.71 4.10
CA GLU A 35 -3.47 -14.33 3.97
C GLU A 35 -3.74 -13.05 4.76
N ILE A 36 -4.45 -12.11 4.15
CA ILE A 36 -4.95 -10.91 4.81
C ILE A 36 -6.34 -11.19 5.36
N VAL A 37 -6.49 -11.06 6.68
CA VAL A 37 -7.75 -11.26 7.40
C VAL A 37 -8.47 -9.93 7.53
N PHE A 38 -9.69 -9.85 6.98
CA PHE A 38 -10.51 -8.64 7.09
C PHE A 38 -11.36 -8.65 8.37
N PRO A 39 -11.56 -7.48 9.03
CA PRO A 39 -12.44 -7.40 10.20
C PRO A 39 -13.88 -7.76 9.85
N ASN A 40 -14.60 -8.41 10.77
CA ASN A 40 -16.00 -8.77 10.57
C ASN A 40 -16.93 -7.54 10.42
N LYS A 41 -16.54 -6.40 11.01
CA LYS A 41 -17.31 -5.15 10.93
C LYS A 41 -16.43 -4.08 10.31
N MET A 42 -16.81 -3.64 9.13
CA MET A 42 -16.15 -2.58 8.38
C MET A 42 -17.21 -1.59 7.89
N TYR A 43 -16.98 -0.32 8.15
CA TYR A 43 -17.88 0.75 7.70
C TYR A 43 -17.14 1.62 6.70
N PHE A 44 -17.54 1.54 5.44
CA PHE A 44 -16.99 2.36 4.40
C PHE A 44 -17.82 3.64 4.24
N SER A 45 -17.14 4.75 4.05
CA SER A 45 -17.77 6.04 3.81
C SER A 45 -17.08 6.80 2.68
N ILE A 46 -17.84 7.67 2.02
CA ILE A 46 -17.29 8.63 1.07
C ILE A 46 -17.14 9.96 1.80
N GLN A 47 -15.87 10.38 1.99
CA GLN A 47 -15.50 11.63 2.66
C GLN A 47 -16.11 11.82 4.07
N GLY A 48 -16.48 10.72 4.72
CA GLY A 48 -17.10 10.72 6.04
C GLY A 48 -18.52 11.29 6.10
N LYS A 49 -19.16 11.53 4.95
CA LYS A 49 -20.52 12.08 4.90
C LYS A 49 -21.60 11.00 4.76
N GLU A 50 -21.28 9.94 4.01
CA GLU A 50 -22.22 8.89 3.67
C GLU A 50 -21.60 7.53 3.98
N ASN A 51 -22.30 6.71 4.76
CA ASN A 51 -22.01 5.28 4.83
C ASN A 51 -22.53 4.64 3.55
N VAL A 52 -21.63 3.95 2.83
CA VAL A 52 -21.99 3.29 1.58
C VAL A 52 -22.01 1.78 1.79
N ASP A 53 -22.94 1.09 1.12
CA ASP A 53 -22.94 -0.37 1.08
C ASP A 53 -21.83 -0.84 0.14
N PHE A 54 -20.60 -0.68 0.63
CA PHE A 54 -19.39 -1.12 -0.04
C PHE A 54 -18.90 -2.40 0.62
N ARG A 55 -18.84 -3.47 -0.16
CA ARG A 55 -18.45 -4.80 0.31
C ARG A 55 -17.19 -5.27 -0.40
N ILE A 56 -16.42 -6.11 0.27
CA ILE A 56 -15.33 -6.81 -0.37
C ILE A 56 -15.92 -7.82 -1.35
N LYS A 57 -15.58 -7.64 -2.62
CA LYS A 57 -16.06 -8.47 -3.72
C LYS A 57 -15.16 -9.68 -3.91
N ASP A 58 -15.71 -10.72 -4.53
CA ASP A 58 -14.96 -11.87 -5.00
C ASP A 58 -14.29 -11.57 -6.36
N THR A 59 -13.38 -10.58 -6.33
CA THR A 59 -12.58 -10.20 -7.49
C THR A 59 -11.29 -11.01 -7.57
N GLU A 60 -10.73 -11.12 -8.78
CA GLU A 60 -9.48 -11.85 -9.00
C GLU A 60 -8.32 -11.24 -8.22
N TYR A 61 -8.28 -9.91 -8.13
CA TYR A 61 -7.28 -9.17 -7.37
C TYR A 61 -7.91 -8.13 -6.47
N LYS A 62 -7.22 -7.82 -5.37
CA LYS A 62 -7.54 -6.72 -4.48
C LYS A 62 -6.28 -5.91 -4.21
N ILE A 63 -6.34 -4.59 -4.37
CA ILE A 63 -5.28 -3.68 -3.93
C ILE A 63 -5.70 -3.12 -2.57
N VAL A 64 -5.02 -3.56 -1.52
CA VAL A 64 -5.28 -3.16 -0.14
C VAL A 64 -4.25 -2.12 0.29
N ALA A 65 -4.68 -0.92 0.62
CA ALA A 65 -3.86 0.12 1.20
C ALA A 65 -4.26 0.32 2.67
N TYR A 66 -3.39 -0.09 3.58
CA TYR A 66 -3.47 0.28 4.97
C TYR A 66 -2.62 1.53 5.20
N VAL A 67 -3.16 2.52 5.88
CA VAL A 67 -2.44 3.75 6.21
C VAL A 67 -2.60 4.02 7.69
N ASP A 68 -1.51 3.89 8.42
CA ASP A 68 -1.44 4.13 9.85
C ASP A 68 -1.48 5.63 10.20
N SER A 69 -1.45 5.92 11.49
CA SER A 69 -1.48 7.29 11.99
C SER A 69 -0.26 8.13 11.58
N ALA A 70 0.86 7.51 11.23
CA ALA A 70 2.06 8.21 10.75
C ALA A 70 1.94 8.56 9.26
N GLY A 71 1.23 7.72 8.48
CA GLY A 71 0.95 7.94 7.06
C GLY A 71 -0.29 8.80 6.78
N CYS A 72 -1.21 8.92 7.74
CA CYS A 72 -2.49 9.66 7.59
C CYS A 72 -2.36 11.20 7.64
N THR A 73 -1.26 11.77 7.19
CA THR A 73 -1.14 13.22 7.00
C THR A 73 -1.46 13.58 5.56
N SER A 74 -2.06 14.76 5.32
CA SER A 74 -2.45 15.21 3.98
C SER A 74 -1.31 15.11 2.96
N CYS A 75 -0.09 15.44 3.37
CA CYS A 75 1.09 15.37 2.51
C CYS A 75 1.54 13.94 2.16
N LYS A 76 1.15 12.92 2.96
CA LYS A 76 1.60 11.54 2.78
C LYS A 76 0.57 10.64 2.11
N LEU A 77 -0.70 11.02 2.14
CA LEU A 77 -1.79 10.22 1.53
C LEU A 77 -1.74 10.18 0.01
N HIS A 78 -1.28 11.26 -0.64
CA HIS A 78 -1.20 11.40 -2.10
C HIS A 78 -2.46 10.91 -2.83
N LEU A 79 -3.64 11.31 -2.34
CA LEU A 79 -4.95 10.84 -2.84
C LEU A 79 -5.16 11.11 -4.34
N SER A 80 -4.56 12.17 -4.88
CA SER A 80 -4.58 12.44 -6.33
C SER A 80 -3.94 11.31 -7.14
N LYS A 81 -2.78 10.80 -6.70
CA LYS A 81 -2.10 9.67 -7.36
C LYS A 81 -2.90 8.36 -7.23
N TRP A 82 -3.58 8.17 -6.12
CA TRP A 82 -4.51 7.05 -5.98
C TRP A 82 -5.66 7.14 -6.97
N LYS A 83 -6.25 8.33 -7.17
CA LYS A 83 -7.31 8.53 -8.20
C LYS A 83 -6.81 8.18 -9.60
N GLU A 84 -5.60 8.63 -9.94
CA GLU A 84 -4.99 8.31 -11.24
C GLU A 84 -4.82 6.79 -11.43
N LEU A 85 -4.31 6.09 -10.42
CA LEU A 85 -4.12 4.64 -10.47
C LEU A 85 -5.46 3.89 -10.55
N ILE A 86 -6.46 4.29 -9.73
CA ILE A 86 -7.80 3.72 -9.78
C ILE A 86 -8.39 3.90 -11.17
N HIS A 87 -8.40 5.13 -11.70
CA HIS A 87 -8.94 5.42 -13.02
C HIS A 87 -8.23 4.61 -14.13
N TYR A 88 -6.92 4.48 -14.05
CA TYR A 88 -6.16 3.68 -15.00
C TYR A 88 -6.55 2.20 -14.93
N VAL A 89 -6.58 1.60 -13.73
CA VAL A 89 -6.94 0.18 -13.55
C VAL A 89 -8.38 -0.07 -13.96
N ASP A 90 -9.31 0.82 -13.61
CA ASP A 90 -10.73 0.72 -14.00
C ASP A 90 -10.90 0.78 -15.52
N SER A 91 -10.05 1.53 -16.25
CA SER A 91 -10.12 1.60 -17.71
C SER A 91 -9.69 0.32 -18.41
N ILE A 92 -8.87 -0.51 -17.77
CA ILE A 92 -8.29 -1.72 -18.39
C ILE A 92 -8.80 -3.03 -17.78
N GLN A 93 -9.20 -3.03 -16.48
CA GLN A 93 -9.50 -4.25 -15.72
C GLN A 93 -10.58 -4.01 -14.61
N SER A 94 -11.60 -3.20 -14.87
CA SER A 94 -12.56 -2.73 -13.86
C SER A 94 -13.25 -3.82 -13.03
N GLU A 95 -13.53 -4.98 -13.63
CA GLU A 95 -14.24 -6.07 -12.95
C GLU A 95 -13.31 -7.05 -12.22
N ARG A 96 -12.01 -7.01 -12.52
CA ARG A 96 -11.03 -7.97 -11.98
C ARG A 96 -10.33 -7.46 -10.73
N VAL A 97 -10.35 -6.15 -10.48
CA VAL A 97 -9.59 -5.52 -9.39
C VAL A 97 -10.50 -4.67 -8.52
N GLN A 98 -10.38 -4.84 -7.21
CA GLN A 98 -11.01 -3.96 -6.24
C GLN A 98 -9.95 -3.23 -5.41
N PHE A 99 -10.13 -1.92 -5.23
CA PHE A 99 -9.32 -1.14 -4.29
C PHE A 99 -9.99 -1.13 -2.92
N LEU A 100 -9.19 -1.30 -1.86
CA LEU A 100 -9.64 -1.33 -0.47
C LEU A 100 -8.75 -0.40 0.35
N PHE A 101 -9.31 0.66 0.89
CA PHE A 101 -8.59 1.65 1.70
C PHE A 101 -8.99 1.55 3.15
N PHE A 102 -8.02 1.31 4.02
CA PHE A 102 -8.17 1.28 5.47
C PHE A 102 -7.26 2.34 6.08
N PHE A 103 -7.83 3.33 6.72
CA PHE A 103 -7.09 4.42 7.33
C PHE A 103 -7.27 4.41 8.84
N PHE A 104 -6.18 4.39 9.57
CA PHE A 104 -6.11 4.56 11.01
C PHE A 104 -5.51 5.94 11.35
N PRO A 105 -6.29 7.04 11.32
CA PRO A 105 -5.81 8.38 11.59
C PRO A 105 -5.68 8.65 13.10
N LYS A 106 -4.75 9.54 13.49
CA LYS A 106 -4.73 10.12 14.84
C LYS A 106 -6.01 10.91 15.13
N ASN A 107 -6.52 11.60 14.12
CA ASN A 107 -7.73 12.41 14.18
C ASN A 107 -8.59 12.16 12.93
N GLY A 108 -9.77 11.60 13.13
CA GLY A 108 -10.69 11.30 12.03
C GLY A 108 -11.16 12.54 11.26
N ARG A 109 -11.23 13.72 11.91
CA ARG A 109 -11.66 14.95 11.22
C ARG A 109 -10.66 15.38 10.14
N ASP A 110 -9.37 15.20 10.39
CA ASP A 110 -8.32 15.64 9.48
C ASP A 110 -8.34 14.79 8.21
N ILE A 111 -8.57 13.48 8.33
CA ILE A 111 -8.64 12.59 7.18
C ILE A 111 -9.86 12.91 6.30
N TYR A 112 -11.02 13.18 6.90
CA TYR A 112 -12.22 13.56 6.15
C TYR A 112 -12.05 14.91 5.46
N HIS A 113 -11.38 15.87 6.12
CA HIS A 113 -11.05 17.16 5.50
C HIS A 113 -10.15 16.97 4.29
N THR A 114 -9.07 16.19 4.43
CA THR A 114 -8.14 15.88 3.34
C THR A 114 -8.84 15.21 2.16
N MET A 115 -9.69 14.21 2.41
CA MET A 115 -10.45 13.55 1.34
C MET A 115 -11.37 14.52 0.60
N ARG A 116 -11.99 15.48 1.30
CA ARG A 116 -12.84 16.51 0.66
C ARG A 116 -12.01 17.48 -0.18
N MET A 117 -10.89 17.96 0.35
CA MET A 117 -9.99 18.88 -0.37
C MET A 117 -9.47 18.26 -1.66
N ASP A 118 -9.07 17.00 -1.62
CA ASP A 118 -8.58 16.25 -2.78
C ASP A 118 -9.70 15.70 -3.67
N LYS A 119 -10.98 15.95 -3.31
CA LYS A 119 -12.15 15.40 -4.02
C LYS A 119 -12.01 13.87 -4.20
N PHE A 120 -11.59 13.18 -3.15
CA PHE A 120 -11.45 11.73 -3.17
C PHE A 120 -12.80 11.09 -2.84
N THR A 121 -13.45 10.55 -3.86
CA THR A 121 -14.82 9.99 -3.77
C THR A 121 -14.84 8.47 -3.70
N TYR A 122 -13.67 7.82 -3.60
CA TYR A 122 -13.62 6.37 -3.43
C TYR A 122 -13.94 6.00 -1.97
N PRO A 123 -14.67 4.90 -1.74
CA PRO A 123 -15.00 4.45 -0.39
C PRO A 123 -13.77 4.11 0.46
N VAL A 124 -13.76 4.60 1.69
CA VAL A 124 -12.67 4.39 2.66
C VAL A 124 -13.24 3.89 3.97
N CYS A 125 -12.64 2.87 4.55
CA CYS A 125 -12.86 2.44 5.92
C CYS A 125 -11.93 3.23 6.85
N VAL A 126 -12.49 4.09 7.69
CA VAL A 126 -11.74 4.78 8.75
C VAL A 126 -11.83 3.92 10.01
N ASP A 127 -10.79 3.12 10.25
CA ASP A 127 -10.70 2.16 11.35
C ASP A 127 -10.09 2.83 12.59
N THR A 128 -10.92 3.51 13.37
CA THR A 128 -10.48 4.23 14.57
C THR A 128 -9.99 3.33 15.70
N LEU A 129 -10.27 2.04 15.63
CA LEU A 129 -9.84 1.04 16.61
C LEU A 129 -8.60 0.26 16.17
N ASP A 130 -8.08 0.53 14.98
CA ASP A 130 -6.98 -0.20 14.37
C ASP A 130 -7.22 -1.73 14.32
N SER A 131 -8.47 -2.11 14.11
CA SER A 131 -8.89 -3.51 14.11
C SER A 131 -8.23 -4.31 13.00
N PHE A 132 -8.03 -3.68 11.84
CA PHE A 132 -7.41 -4.31 10.69
C PHE A 132 -5.94 -4.64 10.94
N ASN A 133 -5.19 -3.70 11.52
CA ASN A 133 -3.79 -3.94 11.88
C ASN A 133 -3.64 -4.93 13.03
N LYS A 134 -4.52 -4.88 14.03
CA LYS A 134 -4.52 -5.86 15.14
C LYS A 134 -4.70 -7.30 14.68
N LEU A 135 -5.41 -7.51 13.58
CA LEU A 135 -5.59 -8.85 12.99
C LEU A 135 -4.37 -9.31 12.18
N ASN A 136 -3.70 -8.38 11.49
CA ASN A 136 -2.70 -8.73 10.48
C ASN A 136 -1.26 -8.43 10.90
N HIS A 137 -1.05 -7.47 11.82
CA HIS A 137 0.27 -6.98 12.26
C HIS A 137 1.09 -6.43 11.08
N PHE A 138 0.53 -5.43 10.39
CA PHE A 138 1.17 -4.81 9.22
C PHE A 138 2.56 -4.26 9.53
N PRO A 139 3.46 -4.18 8.51
CA PRO A 139 4.76 -3.58 8.70
C PRO A 139 4.67 -2.13 9.19
N ASP A 140 5.54 -1.74 10.11
CA ASP A 140 5.65 -0.35 10.57
C ASP A 140 6.17 0.58 9.48
N ASP A 141 6.91 0.03 8.51
CA ASP A 141 7.43 0.78 7.38
C ASP A 141 6.32 1.05 6.36
N VAL A 142 5.91 2.31 6.26
CA VAL A 142 4.83 2.78 5.38
C VAL A 142 5.05 2.42 3.89
N ARG A 143 6.29 2.13 3.48
CA ARG A 143 6.61 1.68 2.13
C ARG A 143 6.00 0.33 1.80
N PHE A 144 5.69 -0.49 2.80
CA PHE A 144 5.20 -1.86 2.68
C PHE A 144 3.76 -2.06 3.20
N GLN A 145 3.03 -0.99 3.42
CA GLN A 145 1.63 -1.03 3.89
C GLN A 145 0.60 -1.08 2.76
N THR A 146 1.03 -1.42 1.54
CA THR A 146 0.14 -1.67 0.41
C THR A 146 0.41 -3.05 -0.17
N PHE A 147 -0.65 -3.80 -0.42
CA PHE A 147 -0.60 -5.21 -0.82
C PHE A 147 -1.46 -5.44 -2.05
N LEU A 148 -0.95 -6.19 -3.01
CA LEU A 148 -1.76 -6.82 -4.05
C LEU A 148 -2.12 -8.23 -3.57
N LEU A 149 -3.40 -8.53 -3.50
CA LEU A 149 -3.91 -9.83 -3.10
C LEU A 149 -4.50 -10.55 -4.30
N ASN A 150 -4.42 -11.88 -4.28
CA ASN A 150 -5.19 -12.74 -5.18
C ASN A 150 -6.63 -12.95 -4.67
N LYS A 151 -7.38 -13.79 -5.37
CA LYS A 151 -8.77 -14.12 -5.06
C LYS A 151 -8.95 -14.66 -3.64
N GLU A 152 -8.02 -15.47 -3.16
CA GLU A 152 -8.00 -16.09 -1.82
C GLU A 152 -7.47 -15.14 -0.73
N ASN A 153 -7.37 -13.85 -1.00
CA ASN A 153 -6.82 -12.81 -0.10
C ASN A 153 -5.35 -13.04 0.29
N LYS A 154 -4.60 -13.84 -0.48
CA LYS A 154 -3.16 -14.04 -0.24
C LYS A 154 -2.35 -12.98 -0.97
N VAL A 155 -1.32 -12.51 -0.30
CA VAL A 155 -0.41 -11.48 -0.82
C VAL A 155 0.40 -12.03 -2.00
N VAL A 156 0.31 -11.37 -3.15
CA VAL A 156 1.09 -11.68 -4.36
C VAL A 156 2.10 -10.59 -4.72
N ALA A 157 1.96 -9.39 -4.16
CA ALA A 157 2.98 -8.35 -4.19
C ALA A 157 2.80 -7.38 -3.02
N VAL A 158 3.91 -6.76 -2.58
CA VAL A 158 3.97 -5.80 -1.47
C VAL A 158 4.71 -4.55 -1.91
N GLY A 159 4.26 -3.40 -1.46
CA GLY A 159 4.90 -2.11 -1.71
C GLY A 159 3.93 -1.08 -2.26
N ASN A 160 4.25 0.19 -2.13
CA ASN A 160 3.33 1.27 -2.47
C ASN A 160 3.45 1.68 -3.96
N PRO A 161 2.44 1.39 -4.81
CA PRO A 161 2.49 1.63 -6.25
C PRO A 161 2.40 3.12 -6.62
N ILE A 162 1.93 3.99 -5.72
CA ILE A 162 1.85 5.43 -6.01
C ILE A 162 3.16 6.17 -5.70
N HIS A 163 4.06 5.54 -4.95
CA HIS A 163 5.37 6.10 -4.60
C HIS A 163 6.52 5.48 -5.39
N ASN A 164 6.36 4.23 -5.86
CA ASN A 164 7.40 3.51 -6.56
C ASN A 164 6.88 3.02 -7.93
N PRO A 165 7.40 3.58 -9.05
CA PRO A 165 7.00 3.16 -10.39
C PRO A 165 7.24 1.68 -10.66
N ASN A 166 8.33 1.10 -10.17
CA ASN A 166 8.63 -0.33 -10.36
C ASN A 166 7.58 -1.23 -9.67
N ILE A 167 7.12 -0.82 -8.48
CA ILE A 167 6.04 -1.53 -7.77
C ILE A 167 4.71 -1.38 -8.53
N ARG A 168 4.43 -0.19 -9.07
CA ARG A 168 3.25 0.03 -9.90
C ARG A 168 3.26 -0.89 -11.12
N ASP A 169 4.38 -0.92 -11.83
CA ASP A 169 4.54 -1.75 -13.04
C ASP A 169 4.43 -3.25 -12.70
N LEU A 170 4.96 -3.67 -11.53
CA LEU A 170 4.79 -5.03 -11.03
C LEU A 170 3.31 -5.37 -10.78
N PHE A 171 2.56 -4.50 -10.09
CA PHE A 171 1.14 -4.71 -9.84
C PHE A 171 0.36 -4.80 -11.15
N LEU A 172 0.57 -3.86 -12.05
CA LEU A 172 -0.11 -3.83 -13.35
C LEU A 172 0.22 -5.06 -14.21
N ASN A 173 1.47 -5.51 -14.19
CA ASN A 173 1.89 -6.73 -14.90
C ASN A 173 1.17 -7.97 -14.35
N ILE A 174 1.10 -8.14 -13.03
CA ILE A 174 0.39 -9.27 -12.41
C ILE A 174 -1.10 -9.21 -12.76
N ILE A 175 -1.74 -8.05 -12.61
CA ILE A 175 -3.17 -7.83 -12.92
C ILE A 175 -3.48 -8.14 -14.39
N SER A 176 -2.57 -7.84 -15.31
CA SER A 176 -2.72 -8.10 -16.75
C SER A 176 -2.44 -9.56 -17.14
N GLY A 177 -2.18 -10.45 -16.20
CA GLY A 177 -1.89 -11.87 -16.45
C GLY A 177 -0.44 -12.17 -16.80
N GLY A 178 0.46 -11.20 -16.64
CA GLY A 178 1.90 -11.43 -16.71
C GLY A 178 2.36 -12.31 -15.54
N THR A 179 3.07 -13.39 -15.82
CA THR A 179 3.66 -14.21 -14.77
C THR A 179 4.71 -13.37 -14.04
N GLY A 180 4.56 -13.16 -12.72
CA GLY A 180 5.41 -12.32 -11.86
C GLY A 180 6.91 -12.71 -11.78
N LYS A 181 7.45 -13.31 -12.83
CA LYS A 181 8.85 -13.76 -12.96
C LYS A 181 9.89 -12.62 -12.96
N THR A 182 9.46 -11.37 -12.90
CA THR A 182 10.38 -10.20 -13.00
C THR A 182 10.89 -9.70 -11.64
N MET A 183 10.58 -10.38 -10.53
CA MET A 183 10.99 -9.92 -9.18
C MET A 183 12.51 -9.85 -8.97
N HIS A 184 13.31 -10.62 -9.70
CA HIS A 184 14.77 -10.68 -9.46
C HIS A 184 15.61 -9.64 -10.22
N LYS A 185 15.03 -8.91 -11.18
CA LYS A 185 15.83 -8.05 -12.07
C LYS A 185 15.88 -6.56 -11.66
N HIS A 186 15.08 -6.12 -10.70
CA HIS A 186 14.96 -4.70 -10.32
C HIS A 186 15.42 -4.37 -8.89
N LEU A 187 16.06 -5.32 -8.20
CA LEU A 187 16.65 -5.11 -6.87
C LEU A 187 18.19 -5.00 -6.90
N SER A 188 18.78 -4.91 -8.10
CA SER A 188 20.23 -4.70 -8.27
C SER A 188 20.59 -3.22 -8.38
#